data_2e92953054456887758f7d82436106d6
#
_entry.id   2e92953054456887758f7d82436106d6
#
_cell.length_a   1.000
_cell.length_b   1.000
_cell.length_c   1.000
_cell.angle_alpha   90.00
_cell.angle_beta   90.00
_cell.angle_gamma   90.00
#
_symmetry.space_group_name_H-M   'P 1'
#
loop_
_entity.id
_entity.type
_entity.pdbx_description
1 polymer ?
#
loop_
_entity_poly.entity_id
_entity_poly.type
_entity_poly.pdbx_seq_one_letter_code
_entity_poly.pdbx_strand_id
1 'polypeptide(L)'
;MIQDIYPMKLDNAFQMKEPDADSRILAFRDRTVYLKNEGEITFLKYHVWVEYCKTHHKKVPGLVYLFSVDDISFYLTELYEDVEIPGFMYHKLFAVRSMKPKERVFAATTAWHLYVWYRDNQFCGRCAHPLVHSRTERMLQCPVCNNMVFPKIAPAVIIGLTNNDQIMMTKYAGREYKRYALIAGFTEIGETAEETVHREVMEEVGLKVKNIRYYKSQPWSFSDALLVGFFCEVDGNAEVKMDTEELSAAEWFERDALPKERSEASISLTGEMIDAFRDGII
;
A
#
# COMPACT_ATOMS: atom_id res chain seq x y z
N MET A 1 1.48 8.98 -8.53
CA MET A 1 1.35 7.81 -7.58
C MET A 1 0.57 8.22 -6.34
N ILE A 2 0.17 7.27 -5.48
CA ILE A 2 -0.65 7.55 -4.28
C ILE A 2 0.03 8.50 -3.29
N GLN A 3 1.36 8.40 -3.12
CA GLN A 3 2.15 9.23 -2.23
C GLN A 3 2.46 10.63 -2.76
N ASP A 4 2.12 10.93 -4.00
CA ASP A 4 2.37 12.25 -4.60
C ASP A 4 1.26 13.22 -4.17
N ILE A 5 1.33 13.67 -2.93
CA ILE A 5 0.33 14.50 -2.25
C ILE A 5 0.71 15.98 -2.17
N TYR A 6 1.80 16.40 -2.86
CA TYR A 6 2.21 17.81 -2.86
C TYR A 6 1.01 18.74 -3.19
N PRO A 7 0.86 19.89 -2.51
CA PRO A 7 1.82 20.53 -1.57
C PRO A 7 1.85 19.96 -0.15
N MET A 8 0.93 19.05 0.21
CA MET A 8 0.87 18.43 1.53
C MET A 8 2.05 17.50 1.78
N LYS A 9 2.42 17.32 3.04
CA LYS A 9 3.55 16.49 3.48
C LYS A 9 3.12 15.48 4.53
N LEU A 10 3.52 14.24 4.35
CA LEU A 10 3.44 13.22 5.38
C LEU A 10 4.61 13.38 6.35
N ASP A 11 4.33 13.53 7.64
CA ASP A 11 5.30 13.32 8.72
C ASP A 11 4.98 11.97 9.39
N ASN A 12 5.82 10.98 9.11
CA ASN A 12 5.69 9.62 9.64
C ASN A 12 6.65 9.36 10.82
N ALA A 13 7.26 10.38 11.39
CA ALA A 13 8.09 10.24 12.57
C ALA A 13 7.26 9.70 13.74
N PHE A 14 7.84 8.72 14.46
CA PHE A 14 7.19 8.20 15.67
C PHE A 14 7.18 9.28 16.77
N GLN A 15 6.01 9.48 17.37
CA GLN A 15 5.82 10.42 18.47
C GLN A 15 4.84 9.85 19.49
N MET A 16 5.06 10.18 20.76
CA MET A 16 4.07 10.01 21.84
C MET A 16 3.28 11.33 21.96
N LYS A 17 2.28 11.51 21.10
CA LYS A 17 1.52 12.75 20.99
C LYS A 17 0.07 12.50 21.41
N GLU A 18 -0.45 13.39 22.26
CA GLU A 18 -1.87 13.37 22.63
C GLU A 18 -2.71 14.02 21.52
N PRO A 19 -3.94 13.52 21.27
CA PRO A 19 -4.81 14.11 20.26
C PRO A 19 -5.35 15.48 20.69
N ASP A 20 -5.46 16.37 19.73
CA ASP A 20 -6.22 17.62 19.83
C ASP A 20 -7.64 17.44 19.27
N ALA A 21 -8.47 18.47 19.39
CA ALA A 21 -9.86 18.45 18.97
C ALA A 21 -10.04 18.10 17.47
N ASP A 22 -9.11 18.55 16.65
CA ASP A 22 -9.14 18.39 15.19
C ASP A 22 -8.37 17.17 14.67
N SER A 23 -7.73 16.42 15.53
CA SER A 23 -7.08 15.16 15.16
C SER A 23 -8.07 14.19 14.49
N ARG A 24 -7.58 13.39 13.55
CA ARG A 24 -8.40 12.44 12.79
C ARG A 24 -8.31 11.05 13.40
N ILE A 25 -9.46 10.43 13.55
CA ILE A 25 -9.62 9.07 14.06
C ILE A 25 -9.80 8.14 12.86
N LEU A 26 -8.99 7.10 12.83
CA LEU A 26 -9.06 6.00 11.87
C LEU A 26 -9.41 4.72 12.61
N ALA A 27 -10.37 4.00 12.09
CA ALA A 27 -10.78 2.70 12.60
C ALA A 27 -11.03 1.76 11.43
N PHE A 28 -10.64 0.51 11.63
CA PHE A 28 -10.74 -0.54 10.63
C PHE A 28 -11.45 -1.75 11.20
N ARG A 29 -12.16 -2.47 10.33
CA ARG A 29 -12.76 -3.77 10.63
C ARG A 29 -12.69 -4.63 9.38
N ASP A 30 -12.18 -5.84 9.49
CA ASP A 30 -11.88 -6.69 8.35
C ASP A 30 -11.04 -5.93 7.30
N ARG A 31 -11.45 -5.84 6.08
CA ARG A 31 -10.80 -5.02 5.04
C ARG A 31 -11.60 -3.76 4.73
N THR A 32 -12.11 -3.12 5.78
CA THR A 32 -12.89 -1.87 5.65
C THR A 32 -12.35 -0.78 6.55
N VAL A 33 -12.60 0.48 6.19
CA VAL A 33 -12.25 1.67 6.96
C VAL A 33 -13.50 2.51 7.24
N TYR A 34 -13.63 3.01 8.48
CA TYR A 34 -14.73 3.86 8.90
C TYR A 34 -14.48 5.30 8.48
N LEU A 35 -15.26 5.79 7.55
CA LEU A 35 -15.16 7.16 7.05
C LEU A 35 -16.50 7.62 6.45
N LYS A 36 -16.61 8.91 6.17
CA LYS A 36 -17.71 9.51 5.41
C LYS A 36 -17.20 9.84 4.01
N ASN A 37 -18.02 9.54 2.98
CA ASN A 37 -17.73 9.88 1.58
C ASN A 37 -18.94 10.53 0.93
N GLU A 38 -18.94 11.84 0.83
CA GLU A 38 -19.92 12.67 0.14
C GLU A 38 -19.25 13.41 -1.04
N GLY A 39 -18.62 12.64 -1.94
CA GLY A 39 -17.76 13.16 -3.00
C GLY A 39 -16.29 13.28 -2.59
N GLU A 40 -16.03 13.53 -1.31
CA GLU A 40 -14.71 13.51 -0.70
C GLU A 40 -14.69 12.69 0.60
N ILE A 41 -13.54 12.04 0.86
CA ILE A 41 -13.30 11.36 2.13
C ILE A 41 -13.29 12.37 3.28
N THR A 42 -14.02 12.05 4.35
CA THR A 42 -13.92 12.75 5.63
C THR A 42 -13.67 11.74 6.73
N PHE A 43 -12.62 11.95 7.52
CA PHE A 43 -12.32 11.14 8.69
C PHE A 43 -13.00 11.71 9.92
N LEU A 44 -13.36 10.82 10.86
CA LEU A 44 -13.95 11.19 12.14
C LEU A 44 -12.97 12.08 12.91
N LYS A 45 -13.44 13.23 13.40
CA LYS A 45 -12.66 14.11 14.26
C LYS A 45 -12.69 13.62 15.71
N TYR A 46 -11.57 13.79 16.42
CA TYR A 46 -11.44 13.35 17.81
C TYR A 46 -12.52 13.94 18.72
N HIS A 47 -12.79 15.25 18.64
CA HIS A 47 -13.83 15.85 19.48
C HIS A 47 -15.23 15.26 19.23
N VAL A 48 -15.56 14.89 17.96
CA VAL A 48 -16.83 14.25 17.62
C VAL A 48 -16.91 12.85 18.23
N TRP A 49 -15.79 12.12 18.20
CA TRP A 49 -15.70 10.79 18.83
C TRP A 49 -15.85 10.86 20.35
N VAL A 50 -15.19 11.82 20.99
CA VAL A 50 -15.30 12.04 22.44
C VAL A 50 -16.74 12.40 22.83
N GLU A 51 -17.40 13.28 22.10
CA GLU A 51 -18.78 13.68 22.35
C GLU A 51 -19.75 12.51 22.15
N TYR A 52 -19.55 11.70 21.10
CA TYR A 52 -20.31 10.46 20.90
C TYR A 52 -20.16 9.53 22.11
N CYS A 53 -18.95 9.25 22.56
CA CYS A 53 -18.71 8.40 23.71
C CYS A 53 -19.37 8.95 24.98
N LYS A 54 -19.27 10.25 25.22
CA LYS A 54 -19.89 10.92 26.38
C LYS A 54 -21.41 10.81 26.35
N THR A 55 -22.04 11.11 25.21
CA THR A 55 -23.50 11.06 25.04
C THR A 55 -24.05 9.64 25.24
N HIS A 56 -23.26 8.63 24.83
CA HIS A 56 -23.67 7.22 24.96
C HIS A 56 -23.12 6.54 26.22
N HIS A 57 -22.58 7.30 27.17
CA HIS A 57 -22.01 6.80 28.43
C HIS A 57 -20.90 5.72 28.20
N LYS A 58 -20.13 5.86 27.13
CA LYS A 58 -19.05 4.96 26.77
C LYS A 58 -17.68 5.59 27.10
N LYS A 59 -16.71 4.75 27.46
CA LYS A 59 -15.31 5.20 27.64
C LYS A 59 -14.68 5.45 26.27
N VAL A 60 -13.89 6.51 26.11
CA VAL A 60 -13.07 6.67 24.92
C VAL A 60 -12.01 5.57 24.91
N PRO A 61 -11.97 4.68 23.90
CA PRO A 61 -10.93 3.66 23.78
C PRO A 61 -9.53 4.27 23.62
N GLY A 62 -8.49 3.48 23.88
CA GLY A 62 -7.12 3.92 23.69
C GLY A 62 -6.83 4.34 22.25
N LEU A 63 -6.00 5.36 22.12
CA LEU A 63 -5.57 5.88 20.83
C LEU A 63 -4.07 5.64 20.62
N VAL A 64 -3.72 5.29 19.39
CA VAL A 64 -2.32 5.16 18.97
C VAL A 64 -2.04 6.21 17.91
N TYR A 65 -1.07 7.12 18.17
CA TYR A 65 -0.61 8.06 17.17
C TYR A 65 0.01 7.32 15.99
N LEU A 66 -0.38 7.66 14.78
CA LEU A 66 0.13 7.03 13.56
C LEU A 66 1.15 7.91 12.84
N PHE A 67 0.73 9.09 12.42
CA PHE A 67 1.48 10.08 11.64
C PHE A 67 0.72 11.40 11.60
N SER A 68 1.29 12.42 10.95
CA SER A 68 0.54 13.59 10.53
C SER A 68 0.65 13.85 9.03
N VAL A 69 -0.34 14.56 8.49
CA VAL A 69 -0.28 15.16 7.16
C VAL A 69 -0.41 16.66 7.38
N ASP A 70 0.64 17.41 7.09
CA ASP A 70 0.84 18.78 7.55
C ASP A 70 0.61 18.87 9.08
N ASP A 71 -0.28 19.77 9.52
CA ASP A 71 -0.59 19.97 10.94
C ASP A 71 -1.66 18.99 11.48
N ILE A 72 -2.24 18.14 10.63
CA ILE A 72 -3.32 17.24 11.03
C ILE A 72 -2.75 15.90 11.50
N SER A 73 -2.98 15.56 12.77
CA SER A 73 -2.55 14.29 13.37
C SER A 73 -3.60 13.20 13.19
N PHE A 74 -3.12 11.97 12.94
CA PHE A 74 -3.94 10.78 12.71
C PHE A 74 -3.70 9.75 13.80
N TYR A 75 -4.80 9.19 14.31
CA TYR A 75 -4.80 8.21 15.39
C TYR A 75 -5.60 6.97 15.03
N LEU A 76 -5.08 5.82 15.40
CA LEU A 76 -5.78 4.54 15.34
C LEU A 76 -6.54 4.33 16.63
N THR A 77 -7.77 3.85 16.52
CA THR A 77 -8.57 3.37 17.66
C THR A 77 -9.52 2.27 17.22
N GLU A 78 -10.07 1.56 18.19
CA GLU A 78 -11.22 0.67 17.97
C GLU A 78 -12.51 1.44 18.21
N LEU A 79 -13.50 1.26 17.34
CA LEU A 79 -14.83 1.78 17.53
C LEU A 79 -15.74 0.69 18.11
N TYR A 80 -16.73 1.10 18.90
CA TYR A 80 -17.77 0.20 19.39
C TYR A 80 -18.53 -0.41 18.21
N GLU A 81 -19.03 -1.64 18.37
CA GLU A 81 -19.76 -2.36 17.32
C GLU A 81 -21.03 -1.63 16.88
N ASP A 82 -21.71 -1.00 17.84
CA ASP A 82 -22.96 -0.25 17.71
C ASP A 82 -22.75 1.24 17.40
N VAL A 83 -21.55 1.63 16.89
CA VAL A 83 -21.31 3.03 16.57
C VAL A 83 -22.14 3.49 15.37
N GLU A 84 -22.92 4.54 15.59
CA GLU A 84 -23.71 5.21 14.55
C GLU A 84 -23.45 6.70 14.61
N ILE A 85 -22.66 7.21 13.67
CA ILE A 85 -22.40 8.64 13.50
C ILE A 85 -22.91 9.04 12.11
N PRO A 86 -23.77 10.07 11.99
CA PRO A 86 -24.41 10.44 10.73
C PRO A 86 -23.44 10.62 9.58
N GLY A 87 -23.67 9.91 8.49
CA GLY A 87 -22.87 9.96 7.26
C GLY A 87 -21.58 9.12 7.29
N PHE A 88 -21.19 8.57 8.45
CA PHE A 88 -20.04 7.68 8.55
C PHE A 88 -20.45 6.21 8.44
N MET A 89 -19.67 5.44 7.70
CA MET A 89 -19.85 3.99 7.55
C MET A 89 -18.54 3.29 7.21
N TYR A 90 -18.54 1.96 7.29
CA TYR A 90 -17.40 1.16 6.82
C TYR A 90 -17.39 1.02 5.31
N HIS A 91 -16.33 1.47 4.67
CA HIS A 91 -16.08 1.33 3.22
C HIS A 91 -15.00 0.29 2.96
N LYS A 92 -15.18 -0.53 1.91
CA LYS A 92 -14.14 -1.48 1.49
C LYS A 92 -12.83 -0.74 1.18
N LEU A 93 -11.73 -1.18 1.76
CA LEU A 93 -10.42 -0.53 1.60
C LEU A 93 -10.03 -0.42 0.12
N PHE A 94 -10.30 -1.45 -0.67
CA PHE A 94 -10.01 -1.41 -2.11
C PHE A 94 -10.78 -0.31 -2.85
N ALA A 95 -12.01 -0.01 -2.44
CA ALA A 95 -12.81 1.07 -3.03
C ALA A 95 -12.25 2.46 -2.72
N VAL A 96 -11.50 2.63 -1.62
CA VAL A 96 -10.86 3.91 -1.27
C VAL A 96 -9.90 4.38 -2.36
N ARG A 97 -9.32 3.47 -3.15
CA ARG A 97 -8.40 3.80 -4.26
C ARG A 97 -8.98 4.79 -5.28
N SER A 98 -10.28 4.80 -5.47
CA SER A 98 -10.97 5.67 -6.43
C SER A 98 -11.64 6.89 -5.80
N MET A 99 -11.46 7.08 -4.48
CA MET A 99 -12.02 8.21 -3.76
C MET A 99 -11.12 9.45 -3.88
N LYS A 100 -11.60 10.57 -3.37
CA LYS A 100 -10.92 11.87 -3.36
C LYS A 100 -11.00 12.49 -1.95
N PRO A 101 -10.10 13.41 -1.62
CA PRO A 101 -8.88 13.77 -2.34
C PRO A 101 -7.75 12.75 -2.08
N LYS A 102 -6.70 12.80 -2.93
CA LYS A 102 -5.62 11.80 -2.94
C LYS A 102 -4.86 11.69 -1.62
N GLU A 103 -4.59 12.79 -0.95
CA GLU A 103 -3.91 12.80 0.35
C GLU A 103 -4.70 12.06 1.43
N ARG A 104 -6.05 12.08 1.37
CA ARG A 104 -6.89 11.32 2.31
C ARG A 104 -6.91 9.83 1.95
N VAL A 105 -6.86 9.50 0.67
CA VAL A 105 -6.66 8.11 0.22
C VAL A 105 -5.32 7.57 0.74
N PHE A 106 -4.25 8.35 0.60
CA PHE A 106 -2.91 7.98 1.08
C PHE A 106 -2.89 7.83 2.61
N ALA A 107 -3.50 8.76 3.35
CA ALA A 107 -3.61 8.66 4.80
C ALA A 107 -4.38 7.40 5.24
N ALA A 108 -5.53 7.09 4.62
CA ALA A 108 -6.31 5.91 4.94
C ALA A 108 -5.53 4.61 4.70
N THR A 109 -4.81 4.51 3.59
CA THR A 109 -4.05 3.30 3.25
C THR A 109 -2.78 3.15 4.07
N THR A 110 -2.08 4.24 4.38
CA THR A 110 -0.92 4.24 5.29
C THR A 110 -1.34 3.79 6.70
N ALA A 111 -2.46 4.31 7.19
CA ALA A 111 -3.02 3.89 8.48
C ALA A 111 -3.46 2.43 8.47
N TRP A 112 -4.01 1.93 7.35
CA TRP A 112 -4.32 0.51 7.19
C TRP A 112 -3.10 -0.39 7.36
N HIS A 113 -1.98 -0.04 6.75
CA HIS A 113 -0.74 -0.80 6.88
C HIS A 113 -0.27 -0.88 8.34
N LEU A 114 -0.32 0.25 9.05
CA LEU A 114 -0.01 0.28 10.48
C LEU A 114 -1.02 -0.52 11.32
N TYR A 115 -2.31 -0.42 11.00
CA TYR A 115 -3.36 -1.20 11.66
C TYR A 115 -3.13 -2.70 11.53
N VAL A 116 -2.83 -3.19 10.32
CA VAL A 116 -2.55 -4.62 10.08
C VAL A 116 -1.37 -5.07 10.94
N TRP A 117 -0.30 -4.28 10.97
CA TRP A 117 0.85 -4.60 11.80
C TRP A 117 0.50 -4.65 13.31
N TYR A 118 -0.24 -3.68 13.85
CA TYR A 118 -0.66 -3.71 15.26
C TYR A 118 -1.61 -4.87 15.56
N ARG A 119 -2.56 -5.15 14.68
CA ARG A 119 -3.52 -6.25 14.82
C ARG A 119 -2.84 -7.61 14.84
N ASP A 120 -1.90 -7.82 13.94
CA ASP A 120 -1.27 -9.13 13.72
C ASP A 120 -0.11 -9.40 14.70
N ASN A 121 0.32 -8.38 15.47
CA ASN A 121 1.41 -8.48 16.43
C ASN A 121 0.98 -8.16 17.86
N GLN A 122 -0.16 -8.70 18.32
CA GLN A 122 -0.60 -8.54 19.71
C GLN A 122 0.20 -9.43 20.67
N PHE A 123 0.67 -10.57 20.18
CA PHE A 123 1.42 -11.56 20.96
C PHE A 123 2.80 -11.83 20.35
N CYS A 124 3.74 -12.13 21.23
CA CYS A 124 5.09 -12.45 20.83
C CYS A 124 5.14 -13.79 20.08
N GLY A 125 5.62 -13.81 18.84
CA GLY A 125 5.77 -15.02 18.04
C GLY A 125 6.83 -16.00 18.58
N ARG A 126 7.65 -15.60 19.58
CA ARG A 126 8.65 -16.46 20.22
C ARG A 126 8.16 -17.15 21.49
N CYS A 127 7.36 -16.46 22.33
CA CYS A 127 6.97 -16.98 23.65
C CYS A 127 5.50 -16.74 24.02
N ALA A 128 4.68 -16.28 23.06
CA ALA A 128 3.23 -16.07 23.16
C ALA A 128 2.75 -15.06 24.23
N HIS A 129 3.65 -14.30 24.87
CA HIS A 129 3.24 -13.25 25.81
C HIS A 129 2.76 -11.99 25.05
N PRO A 130 1.84 -11.21 25.62
CA PRO A 130 1.42 -9.94 25.01
C PRO A 130 2.60 -9.01 24.77
N LEU A 131 2.61 -8.38 23.60
CA LEU A 131 3.57 -7.35 23.25
C LEU A 131 3.15 -5.98 23.79
N VAL A 132 4.11 -5.13 24.12
CA VAL A 132 3.88 -3.76 24.58
C VAL A 132 4.48 -2.75 23.62
N HIS A 133 3.86 -1.58 23.50
CA HIS A 133 4.37 -0.50 22.67
C HIS A 133 5.66 0.09 23.27
N SER A 134 6.67 0.28 22.44
CA SER A 134 7.84 1.10 22.81
C SER A 134 7.41 2.56 23.01
N ARG A 135 8.17 3.29 23.82
CA ARG A 135 7.95 4.74 24.03
C ARG A 135 8.91 5.61 23.22
N THR A 136 9.93 4.99 22.61
CA THR A 136 11.00 5.71 21.92
C THR A 136 10.95 5.57 20.40
N GLU A 137 10.31 4.50 19.91
CA GLU A 137 10.24 4.21 18.47
C GLU A 137 9.01 3.39 18.12
N ARG A 138 8.68 3.30 16.83
CA ARG A 138 7.58 2.49 16.32
C ARG A 138 7.94 1.01 16.34
N MET A 139 7.82 0.42 17.51
CA MET A 139 8.22 -0.96 17.79
C MET A 139 7.28 -1.55 18.85
N LEU A 140 7.04 -2.85 18.77
CA LEU A 140 6.43 -3.65 19.85
C LEU A 140 7.52 -4.51 20.48
N GLN A 141 7.52 -4.63 21.80
CA GLN A 141 8.51 -5.40 22.54
C GLN A 141 7.84 -6.40 23.48
N CYS A 142 8.41 -7.59 23.53
CA CYS A 142 8.01 -8.60 24.51
C CYS A 142 8.64 -8.30 25.88
N PRO A 143 7.85 -8.09 26.95
CA PRO A 143 8.41 -7.80 28.27
C PRO A 143 9.08 -9.03 28.93
N VAL A 144 8.86 -10.23 28.36
CA VAL A 144 9.37 -11.50 28.94
C VAL A 144 10.65 -11.97 28.25
N CYS A 145 10.69 -12.00 26.91
CA CYS A 145 11.85 -12.52 26.17
C CYS A 145 12.60 -11.45 25.37
N ASN A 146 12.25 -10.18 25.52
CA ASN A 146 12.84 -9.01 24.83
C ASN A 146 12.79 -9.09 23.28
N ASN A 147 11.94 -9.94 22.71
CA ASN A 147 11.75 -9.95 21.26
C ASN A 147 11.19 -8.61 20.79
N MET A 148 11.80 -8.01 19.78
CA MET A 148 11.40 -6.74 19.18
C MET A 148 10.73 -6.99 17.84
N VAL A 149 9.60 -6.32 17.60
CA VAL A 149 8.83 -6.43 16.36
C VAL A 149 8.62 -5.04 15.77
N PHE A 150 9.22 -4.79 14.61
CA PHE A 150 9.07 -3.56 13.86
C PHE A 150 7.98 -3.69 12.80
N PRO A 151 7.43 -2.57 12.28
CA PRO A 151 6.49 -2.62 11.18
C PRO A 151 7.05 -3.39 9.99
N LYS A 152 6.26 -4.33 9.47
CA LYS A 152 6.64 -5.12 8.30
C LYS A 152 6.48 -4.27 7.05
N ILE A 153 7.50 -4.27 6.20
CA ILE A 153 7.46 -3.75 4.83
C ILE A 153 8.06 -4.83 3.94
N ALA A 154 7.26 -5.44 3.08
CA ALA A 154 7.73 -6.46 2.15
C ALA A 154 8.25 -5.78 0.87
N PRO A 155 9.54 -5.94 0.50
CA PRO A 155 10.05 -5.44 -0.77
C PRO A 155 9.47 -6.26 -1.92
N ALA A 156 9.08 -5.57 -3.00
CA ALA A 156 8.60 -6.19 -4.24
C ALA A 156 9.04 -5.35 -5.44
N VAL A 157 9.30 -5.98 -6.57
CA VAL A 157 9.67 -5.30 -7.81
C VAL A 157 8.46 -5.15 -8.73
N ILE A 158 8.46 -4.07 -9.52
CA ILE A 158 7.58 -3.88 -10.68
C ILE A 158 8.48 -3.73 -11.90
N ILE A 159 8.26 -4.51 -12.94
CA ILE A 159 9.23 -4.67 -14.03
C ILE A 159 8.60 -4.24 -15.35
N GLY A 160 9.07 -3.13 -15.89
CA GLY A 160 8.83 -2.71 -17.27
C GLY A 160 9.83 -3.40 -18.20
N LEU A 161 9.53 -4.63 -18.61
CA LEU A 161 10.37 -5.38 -19.55
C LEU A 161 10.13 -4.89 -20.96
N THR A 162 11.16 -4.45 -21.64
CA THR A 162 11.10 -3.90 -22.99
C THR A 162 11.86 -4.75 -24.01
N ASN A 163 11.36 -4.76 -25.24
CA ASN A 163 12.01 -5.30 -26.42
C ASN A 163 11.87 -4.29 -27.57
N ASN A 164 12.90 -3.49 -27.83
CA ASN A 164 12.83 -2.33 -28.73
C ASN A 164 11.70 -1.38 -28.33
N ASP A 165 10.73 -1.13 -29.21
CA ASP A 165 9.57 -0.25 -28.96
C ASP A 165 8.33 -0.98 -28.39
N GLN A 166 8.55 -2.16 -27.81
CA GLN A 166 7.50 -2.96 -27.17
C GLN A 166 7.74 -3.09 -25.67
N ILE A 167 6.64 -3.21 -24.91
CA ILE A 167 6.65 -3.53 -23.48
C ILE A 167 5.85 -4.80 -23.21
N MET A 168 6.34 -5.65 -22.31
CA MET A 168 5.63 -6.83 -21.85
C MET A 168 4.48 -6.45 -20.93
N MET A 169 3.28 -6.93 -21.25
CA MET A 169 2.09 -6.77 -20.44
C MET A 169 1.55 -8.13 -20.05
N THR A 170 1.24 -8.33 -18.78
CA THR A 170 0.77 -9.60 -18.23
C THR A 170 -0.62 -9.49 -17.62
N LYS A 171 -1.32 -10.63 -17.53
CA LYS A 171 -2.56 -10.77 -16.76
C LYS A 171 -2.43 -11.95 -15.83
N TYR A 172 -2.74 -11.76 -14.56
CA TYR A 172 -2.72 -12.83 -13.57
C TYR A 172 -3.86 -13.83 -13.78
N ALA A 173 -3.55 -15.11 -13.59
CA ALA A 173 -4.55 -16.18 -13.53
C ALA A 173 -5.31 -16.13 -12.19
N GLY A 174 -6.57 -16.52 -12.18
CA GLY A 174 -7.37 -16.71 -10.97
C GLY A 174 -7.69 -15.46 -10.13
N ARG A 175 -7.19 -14.28 -10.45
CA ARG A 175 -7.45 -13.04 -9.70
C ARG A 175 -8.69 -12.31 -10.21
N GLU A 176 -9.36 -11.56 -9.31
CA GLU A 176 -10.48 -10.67 -9.69
C GLU A 176 -10.03 -9.53 -10.62
N TYR A 177 -8.79 -9.08 -10.49
CA TYR A 177 -8.21 -8.03 -11.32
C TYR A 177 -7.88 -8.58 -12.71
N LYS A 178 -8.67 -8.19 -13.72
CA LYS A 178 -8.60 -8.69 -15.10
C LYS A 178 -7.86 -7.76 -16.06
N ARG A 179 -7.27 -6.66 -15.57
CA ARG A 179 -6.55 -5.71 -16.44
C ARG A 179 -5.11 -6.16 -16.65
N TYR A 180 -4.51 -5.70 -17.75
CA TYR A 180 -3.09 -5.85 -17.96
C TYR A 180 -2.28 -5.10 -16.89
N ALA A 181 -1.21 -5.72 -16.47
CA ALA A 181 -0.24 -5.21 -15.50
C ALA A 181 1.18 -5.42 -16.04
N LEU A 182 2.19 -5.01 -15.28
CA LEU A 182 3.57 -5.36 -15.50
C LEU A 182 3.93 -6.60 -14.64
N ILE A 183 4.98 -7.30 -15.01
CA ILE A 183 5.58 -8.36 -14.19
C ILE A 183 5.90 -7.81 -12.80
N ALA A 184 5.61 -8.56 -11.75
CA ALA A 184 5.81 -8.11 -10.39
C ALA A 184 5.90 -9.26 -9.41
N GLY A 185 6.90 -9.24 -8.53
CA GLY A 185 7.06 -10.25 -7.50
C GLY A 185 7.76 -9.74 -6.25
N PHE A 186 7.68 -10.53 -5.18
CA PHE A 186 8.34 -10.23 -3.92
C PHE A 186 9.81 -10.66 -3.96
N THR A 187 10.65 -9.84 -3.31
CA THR A 187 12.06 -10.17 -3.10
C THR A 187 12.18 -11.29 -2.07
N GLU A 188 12.94 -12.32 -2.39
CA GLU A 188 13.25 -13.43 -1.49
C GLU A 188 14.40 -13.09 -0.55
N ILE A 189 14.48 -13.80 0.60
CA ILE A 189 15.56 -13.62 1.57
C ILE A 189 16.92 -13.94 0.92
N GLY A 190 17.79 -12.95 0.88
CA GLY A 190 19.14 -13.06 0.32
C GLY A 190 19.27 -12.50 -1.09
N GLU A 191 18.16 -12.12 -1.74
CA GLU A 191 18.20 -11.44 -3.04
C GLU A 191 18.40 -9.94 -2.91
N THR A 192 19.07 -9.36 -3.90
CA THR A 192 18.97 -7.94 -4.23
C THR A 192 17.72 -7.68 -5.07
N ALA A 193 17.29 -6.42 -5.17
CA ALA A 193 16.16 -6.08 -6.02
C ALA A 193 16.39 -6.40 -7.50
N GLU A 194 17.64 -6.26 -7.97
CA GLU A 194 18.04 -6.61 -9.33
C GLU A 194 18.02 -8.12 -9.58
N GLU A 195 18.43 -8.93 -8.60
CA GLU A 195 18.33 -10.40 -8.68
C GLU A 195 16.86 -10.84 -8.71
N THR A 196 15.99 -10.18 -7.93
CA THR A 196 14.54 -10.39 -8.00
C THR A 196 14.00 -10.10 -9.40
N VAL A 197 14.45 -9.02 -10.06
CA VAL A 197 14.06 -8.73 -11.46
C VAL A 197 14.45 -9.87 -12.39
N HIS A 198 15.67 -10.39 -12.28
CA HIS A 198 16.12 -11.52 -13.09
C HIS A 198 15.29 -12.78 -12.87
N ARG A 199 14.99 -13.11 -11.62
CA ARG A 199 14.23 -14.30 -11.25
C ARG A 199 12.78 -14.21 -11.72
N GLU A 200 12.06 -13.12 -11.38
CA GLU A 200 10.65 -12.95 -11.73
C GLU A 200 10.40 -12.96 -13.24
N VAL A 201 11.27 -12.30 -14.03
CA VAL A 201 11.16 -12.35 -15.51
C VAL A 201 11.42 -13.75 -16.04
N MET A 202 12.37 -14.48 -15.44
CA MET A 202 12.65 -15.85 -15.85
C MET A 202 11.51 -16.80 -15.49
N GLU A 203 10.91 -16.65 -14.29
CA GLU A 203 9.81 -17.49 -13.80
C GLU A 203 8.53 -17.21 -14.58
N GLU A 204 8.09 -15.97 -14.67
CA GLU A 204 6.80 -15.63 -15.28
C GLU A 204 6.77 -15.76 -16.81
N VAL A 205 7.86 -15.42 -17.51
CA VAL A 205 7.87 -15.33 -18.99
C VAL A 205 9.04 -16.04 -19.67
N GLY A 206 9.97 -16.65 -18.92
CA GLY A 206 11.09 -17.44 -19.45
C GLY A 206 12.16 -16.64 -20.18
N LEU A 207 12.29 -15.35 -19.89
CA LEU A 207 13.22 -14.45 -20.60
C LEU A 207 14.40 -14.05 -19.72
N LYS A 208 15.55 -13.80 -20.35
CA LYS A 208 16.70 -13.15 -19.72
C LYS A 208 16.64 -11.64 -19.92
N VAL A 209 17.19 -10.91 -18.96
CA VAL A 209 17.19 -9.44 -18.99
C VAL A 209 18.59 -8.85 -18.83
N LYS A 210 18.75 -7.64 -19.35
CA LYS A 210 19.94 -6.79 -19.23
C LYS A 210 19.52 -5.33 -19.03
N ASN A 211 20.49 -4.45 -18.79
CA ASN A 211 20.30 -3.00 -18.67
C ASN A 211 19.20 -2.64 -17.64
N ILE A 212 19.21 -3.31 -16.47
CA ILE A 212 18.28 -3.05 -15.39
C ILE A 212 18.51 -1.64 -14.84
N ARG A 213 17.48 -0.81 -14.84
CA ARG A 213 17.54 0.59 -14.39
C ARG A 213 16.40 0.86 -13.41
N TYR A 214 16.75 1.32 -12.21
CA TYR A 214 15.76 1.81 -11.24
C TYR A 214 14.98 2.98 -11.83
N TYR A 215 13.67 2.99 -11.61
CA TYR A 215 12.77 4.06 -12.03
C TYR A 215 12.27 4.87 -10.84
N LYS A 216 11.38 4.30 -10.04
CA LYS A 216 10.78 4.91 -8.86
C LYS A 216 10.41 3.86 -7.83
N SER A 217 10.06 4.29 -6.61
CA SER A 217 9.45 3.40 -5.61
C SER A 217 8.11 3.93 -5.12
N GLN A 218 7.29 3.02 -4.57
CA GLN A 218 5.97 3.34 -4.05
C GLN A 218 5.66 2.54 -2.80
N PRO A 219 5.25 3.18 -1.66
CA PRO A 219 4.62 2.47 -0.58
C PRO A 219 3.26 1.93 -1.04
N TRP A 220 3.05 0.64 -0.88
CA TRP A 220 1.84 -0.04 -1.34
C TRP A 220 1.16 -0.79 -0.19
N SER A 221 0.42 -0.03 0.60
CA SER A 221 -0.21 -0.50 1.84
C SER A 221 -1.29 -1.57 1.67
N PHE A 222 -1.73 -1.84 0.44
CA PHE A 222 -2.73 -2.90 0.16
C PHE A 222 -2.18 -4.31 0.29
N SER A 223 -0.84 -4.46 0.22
CA SER A 223 -0.12 -5.72 0.38
C SER A 223 1.12 -5.57 1.28
N ASP A 224 1.14 -4.56 2.14
CA ASP A 224 2.23 -4.26 3.09
C ASP A 224 3.62 -4.16 2.42
N ALA A 225 3.64 -3.68 1.17
CA ALA A 225 4.82 -3.70 0.31
C ALA A 225 5.45 -2.32 0.11
N LEU A 226 6.76 -2.33 -0.15
CA LEU A 226 7.47 -1.27 -0.86
C LEU A 226 7.72 -1.76 -2.28
N LEU A 227 7.02 -1.19 -3.26
CA LEU A 227 7.22 -1.49 -4.66
C LEU A 227 8.43 -0.71 -5.18
N VAL A 228 9.34 -1.41 -5.87
CA VAL A 228 10.54 -0.84 -6.51
C VAL A 228 10.44 -1.08 -8.01
N GLY A 229 10.23 -0.03 -8.77
CA GLY A 229 10.07 -0.08 -10.22
C GLY A 229 11.39 -0.10 -10.96
N PHE A 230 11.53 -1.05 -11.88
CA PHE A 230 12.67 -1.17 -12.79
C PHE A 230 12.21 -1.24 -14.23
N PHE A 231 12.97 -0.61 -15.12
CA PHE A 231 12.92 -0.93 -16.54
C PHE A 231 14.13 -1.77 -16.90
N CYS A 232 13.94 -2.76 -17.76
CA CYS A 232 15.01 -3.60 -18.29
C CYS A 232 14.69 -4.02 -19.73
N GLU A 233 15.70 -4.51 -20.42
CA GLU A 233 15.62 -4.97 -21.81
C GLU A 233 15.77 -6.48 -21.88
N VAL A 234 15.12 -7.12 -22.84
CA VAL A 234 15.34 -8.54 -23.13
C VAL A 234 16.80 -8.75 -23.54
N ASP A 235 17.42 -9.80 -23.01
CA ASP A 235 18.74 -10.26 -23.41
C ASP A 235 18.65 -11.53 -24.25
N GLY A 236 18.85 -11.37 -25.57
CA GLY A 236 18.79 -12.47 -26.53
C GLY A 236 17.43 -12.66 -27.20
N ASN A 237 16.92 -13.89 -27.21
CA ASN A 237 15.63 -14.23 -27.85
C ASN A 237 14.45 -13.72 -27.00
N ALA A 238 13.44 -13.11 -27.65
CA ALA A 238 12.23 -12.57 -27.04
C ALA A 238 11.04 -13.54 -27.09
N GLU A 239 11.28 -14.83 -27.33
CA GLU A 239 10.23 -15.87 -27.34
C GLU A 239 9.74 -16.15 -25.92
N VAL A 240 8.47 -15.80 -25.67
CA VAL A 240 7.83 -15.92 -24.35
C VAL A 240 7.49 -17.36 -24.02
N LYS A 241 7.91 -17.81 -22.85
CA LYS A 241 7.48 -19.08 -22.22
C LYS A 241 6.76 -18.76 -20.94
N MET A 242 5.47 -18.45 -21.08
CA MET A 242 4.62 -18.02 -19.96
C MET A 242 4.39 -19.14 -18.96
N ASP A 243 4.51 -18.81 -17.66
CA ASP A 243 3.98 -19.66 -16.60
C ASP A 243 2.44 -19.55 -16.56
N THR A 244 1.77 -20.62 -16.92
CA THR A 244 0.30 -20.69 -17.00
C THR A 244 -0.38 -20.89 -15.65
N GLU A 245 0.37 -21.17 -14.58
CA GLU A 245 -0.17 -21.26 -13.21
C GLU A 245 -0.36 -19.85 -12.64
N GLU A 246 0.56 -18.93 -12.95
CA GLU A 246 0.52 -17.55 -12.45
C GLU A 246 -0.15 -16.58 -13.40
N LEU A 247 0.04 -16.76 -14.71
CA LEU A 247 -0.42 -15.84 -15.73
C LEU A 247 -1.48 -16.45 -16.65
N SER A 248 -2.46 -15.63 -17.01
CA SER A 248 -3.46 -15.97 -18.05
C SER A 248 -3.12 -15.33 -19.41
N ALA A 249 -2.22 -14.37 -19.45
CA ALA A 249 -1.68 -13.76 -20.67
C ALA A 249 -0.32 -13.11 -20.39
N ALA A 250 0.58 -13.18 -21.38
CA ALA A 250 1.83 -12.41 -21.43
C ALA A 250 2.08 -12.04 -22.90
N GLU A 251 2.00 -10.75 -23.22
CA GLU A 251 1.97 -10.27 -24.59
C GLU A 251 2.83 -9.01 -24.74
N TRP A 252 3.52 -8.89 -25.88
CA TRP A 252 4.22 -7.68 -26.27
C TRP A 252 3.23 -6.64 -26.83
N PHE A 253 3.28 -5.44 -26.29
CA PHE A 253 2.50 -4.30 -26.77
C PHE A 253 3.41 -3.25 -27.35
N GLU A 254 3.11 -2.83 -28.59
CA GLU A 254 3.74 -1.65 -29.18
C GLU A 254 3.36 -0.40 -28.36
N ARG A 255 4.25 0.56 -28.31
CA ARG A 255 4.08 1.81 -27.56
C ARG A 255 2.77 2.52 -27.87
N ASP A 256 2.41 2.62 -29.13
CA ASP A 256 1.21 3.30 -29.62
C ASP A 256 -0.07 2.47 -29.46
N ALA A 257 0.04 1.16 -29.29
CA ALA A 257 -1.06 0.24 -29.04
C ALA A 257 -1.49 0.17 -27.55
N LEU A 258 -0.72 0.80 -26.65
CA LEU A 258 -1.05 0.82 -25.23
C LEU A 258 -2.34 1.59 -24.94
N PRO A 259 -3.20 1.08 -24.06
CA PRO A 259 -4.46 1.74 -23.72
C PRO A 259 -4.25 3.18 -23.26
N LYS A 260 -4.90 4.15 -23.95
CA LYS A 260 -4.84 5.57 -23.60
C LYS A 260 -5.74 5.92 -22.41
N GLU A 261 -6.82 5.14 -22.25
CA GLU A 261 -7.76 5.35 -21.17
C GLU A 261 -7.27 4.64 -19.90
N ARG A 262 -6.55 5.38 -19.08
CA ARG A 262 -6.41 5.06 -17.67
C ARG A 262 -7.31 6.01 -16.91
N SER A 263 -8.06 5.46 -15.95
CA SER A 263 -8.81 6.32 -15.05
C SER A 263 -7.84 7.37 -14.51
N GLU A 264 -8.24 8.64 -14.46
CA GLU A 264 -7.51 9.75 -13.82
C GLU A 264 -7.07 9.42 -12.38
N ALA A 265 -7.55 8.32 -11.84
CA ALA A 265 -7.24 7.75 -10.54
C ALA A 265 -6.16 6.65 -10.58
N SER A 266 -5.27 6.58 -11.57
CA SER A 266 -4.15 5.66 -11.50
C SER A 266 -3.18 6.12 -10.42
N ILE A 267 -3.30 5.50 -9.24
CA ILE A 267 -2.46 5.78 -8.07
C ILE A 267 -1.29 4.80 -7.95
N SER A 268 -1.13 3.89 -8.92
CA SER A 268 -0.16 2.79 -8.85
C SER A 268 1.11 3.08 -9.64
N LEU A 269 2.24 2.57 -9.14
CA LEU A 269 3.54 2.60 -9.83
C LEU A 269 3.46 1.87 -11.19
N THR A 270 2.82 0.70 -11.24
CA THR A 270 2.57 -0.01 -12.51
C THR A 270 1.91 0.91 -13.55
N GLY A 271 0.89 1.65 -13.14
CA GLY A 271 0.22 2.61 -14.01
C GLY A 271 1.15 3.69 -14.52
N GLU A 272 1.91 4.31 -13.64
CA GLU A 272 2.84 5.35 -14.01
C GLU A 272 3.96 4.84 -14.92
N MET A 273 4.47 3.64 -14.68
CA MET A 273 5.53 3.05 -15.52
C MET A 273 5.03 2.77 -16.96
N ILE A 274 3.81 2.27 -17.11
CA ILE A 274 3.24 2.05 -18.44
C ILE A 274 2.99 3.39 -19.15
N ASP A 275 2.54 4.42 -18.43
CA ASP A 275 2.37 5.77 -19.00
C ASP A 275 3.72 6.37 -19.41
N ALA A 276 4.77 6.21 -18.58
CA ALA A 276 6.13 6.68 -18.90
C ALA A 276 6.70 6.02 -20.16
N PHE A 277 6.47 4.72 -20.32
CA PHE A 277 6.85 4.03 -21.55
C PHE A 277 6.05 4.53 -22.75
N ARG A 278 4.72 4.58 -22.66
CA ARG A 278 3.84 5.09 -23.73
C ARG A 278 4.23 6.50 -24.20
N ASP A 279 4.53 7.38 -23.26
CA ASP A 279 4.81 8.79 -23.54
C ASP A 279 6.27 9.05 -23.96
N GLY A 280 7.06 8.00 -24.16
CA GLY A 280 8.45 8.09 -24.65
C GLY A 280 9.43 8.70 -23.64
N ILE A 281 9.11 8.64 -22.35
CA ILE A 281 10.01 9.08 -21.27
C ILE A 281 11.10 8.04 -21.01
N ILE A 282 10.80 6.79 -21.34
CA ILE A 282 11.67 5.62 -21.23
C ILE A 282 11.81 4.95 -22.58
#